data_3464bac11cd3914d304da9d0269bd3e9
#
_entry.id   3464bac11cd3914d304da9d0269bd3e9
#
_cell.length_a   1.000
_cell.length_b   1.000
_cell.length_c   1.000
_cell.angle_alpha   90.00
_cell.angle_beta   90.00
_cell.angle_gamma   90.00
#
_symmetry.space_group_name_H-M   'P 1'
#
loop_
_entity.id
_entity.type
_entity.pdbx_description
1 polymer ?
#
loop_
_entity_poly.entity_id
_entity_poly.type
_entity_poly.pdbx_seq_one_letter_code
_entity_poly.pdbx_strand_id
1 'polypeptide(L)'
;MDEIIIFLNNCIWSWPLVGLCLAAALYFSFGTRFVQVRHLPEMVRLLFKKDRTKRAGISSFQAFALALSGRVGTGNIVGVALAIGFGGPGAIVWMWIIAFLGAGTAYAEACLAQIYKQHHGDQLRGGPAYYIEKGLNCSWLAVLFAVTTVIACALCLPPIHSNSIAQSFATTFNLAPWMVGIGVAALIALVVIGGVKRISRVAEIVTPFMAMAYIVIAVIVLIANAHAVPAAFSDMISSAFGYHQTLGGILGAAIAWGVKRGIYSNEAGQGTAPIVAAVAKVDHPVKQGLVQGFSVYVDTLLVCTATAVMLLATNCYNVIDSTGNYLVKSNVADLGLPGVEYTIAALSTLLHHGWGGIVISITLFFFAFTTVMAYYYYAETSLVYLFSKARQHRLKTQEKYFGRQNQAIARHRDRKMFDTRKNENRLIYLLRIVFVASVLFGSLKEAGIIWSLGDMGVGMMAWINIIAILLLSPIAIRALSDYERQQKQGINPTFHPKDLGIKNADYWEESDTPQQ
;
A
#
# COMPACT_ATOMS: atom_id res chain seq x y z
N MET A 1 5.48 -27.25 5.33
CA MET A 1 5.56 -26.00 4.55
C MET A 1 5.17 -24.80 5.42
N ASP A 2 4.16 -24.96 6.23
CA ASP A 2 3.58 -23.90 7.08
C ASP A 2 4.57 -23.40 8.14
N GLU A 3 5.29 -24.30 8.81
CA GLU A 3 6.36 -23.95 9.77
C GLU A 3 7.47 -23.11 9.13
N ILE A 4 7.83 -23.40 7.87
CA ILE A 4 8.85 -22.64 7.14
C ILE A 4 8.35 -21.23 6.85
N ILE A 5 7.09 -21.07 6.46
CA ILE A 5 6.48 -19.76 6.18
C ILE A 5 6.44 -18.93 7.46
N ILE A 6 6.01 -19.54 8.57
CA ILE A 6 5.96 -18.87 9.89
C ILE A 6 7.35 -18.47 10.36
N PHE A 7 8.33 -19.37 10.22
CA PHE A 7 9.72 -19.08 10.58
C PHE A 7 10.29 -17.91 9.77
N LEU A 8 10.14 -17.94 8.42
CA LEU A 8 10.61 -16.86 7.55
C LEU A 8 9.91 -15.54 7.85
N ASN A 9 8.59 -15.57 8.11
CA ASN A 9 7.85 -14.38 8.50
C ASN A 9 8.39 -13.77 9.81
N ASN A 10 8.68 -14.58 10.80
CA ASN A 10 9.26 -14.12 12.07
C ASN A 10 10.67 -13.56 11.91
N CYS A 11 11.49 -14.14 11.01
CA CYS A 11 12.81 -13.61 10.67
C CYS A 11 12.72 -12.24 9.98
N ILE A 12 11.78 -12.07 9.05
CA ILE A 12 11.59 -10.83 8.30
C ILE A 12 11.01 -9.74 9.21
N TRP A 13 9.93 -10.03 9.94
CA TRP A 13 9.28 -9.11 10.88
C TRP A 13 9.90 -9.17 12.29
N SER A 14 11.20 -9.22 12.33
CA SER A 14 11.98 -9.14 13.56
C SER A 14 12.10 -7.69 14.06
N TRP A 15 12.54 -7.51 15.31
CA TRP A 15 12.75 -6.20 15.92
C TRP A 15 13.61 -5.23 15.07
N PRO A 16 14.65 -5.67 14.35
CA PRO A 16 15.38 -4.81 13.42
C PRO A 16 14.51 -4.14 12.35
N LEU A 17 13.54 -4.84 11.74
CA LEU A 17 12.64 -4.22 10.76
C LEU A 17 11.70 -3.23 11.43
N VAL A 18 11.11 -3.59 12.56
CA VAL A 18 10.24 -2.70 13.34
C VAL A 18 11.00 -1.42 13.72
N GLY A 19 12.22 -1.57 14.22
CA GLY A 19 13.11 -0.46 14.55
C GLY A 19 13.49 0.41 13.35
N LEU A 20 13.80 -0.23 12.20
CA LEU A 20 14.11 0.46 10.96
C LEU A 20 12.91 1.28 10.44
N CYS A 21 11.71 0.75 10.52
CA CYS A 21 10.48 1.44 10.12
C CYS A 21 10.25 2.68 10.98
N LEU A 22 10.36 2.56 12.30
CA LEU A 22 10.20 3.67 13.24
C LEU A 22 11.30 4.72 13.05
N ALA A 23 12.55 4.28 12.92
CA ALA A 23 13.69 5.18 12.71
C ALA A 23 13.56 5.96 11.39
N ALA A 24 13.15 5.31 10.30
CA ALA A 24 12.92 5.97 9.03
C ALA A 24 11.77 6.99 9.11
N ALA A 25 10.67 6.62 9.75
CA ALA A 25 9.52 7.50 9.94
C ALA A 25 9.87 8.75 10.79
N LEU A 26 10.66 8.58 11.84
CA LEU A 26 11.22 9.67 12.62
C LEU A 26 12.18 10.52 11.76
N TYR A 27 13.13 9.89 11.07
CA TYR A 27 14.10 10.59 10.23
C TYR A 27 13.44 11.48 9.18
N PHE A 28 12.44 10.95 8.43
CA PHE A 28 11.73 11.76 7.45
C PHE A 28 10.88 12.85 8.09
N SER A 29 10.26 12.59 9.24
CA SER A 29 9.49 13.61 9.96
C SER A 29 10.38 14.79 10.38
N PHE A 30 11.53 14.53 11.00
CA PHE A 30 12.48 15.58 11.39
C PHE A 30 13.18 16.21 10.19
N GLY A 31 13.66 15.43 9.24
CA GLY A 31 14.36 15.91 8.04
C GLY A 31 13.52 16.81 7.15
N THR A 32 12.21 16.57 7.09
CA THR A 32 11.24 17.42 6.38
C THR A 32 10.61 18.49 7.28
N ARG A 33 11.04 18.63 8.54
CA ARG A 33 10.47 19.53 9.55
C ARG A 33 8.96 19.31 9.73
N PHE A 34 8.55 18.04 9.87
CA PHE A 34 7.16 17.65 9.99
C PHE A 34 6.28 18.16 8.84
N VAL A 35 6.68 17.86 7.60
CA VAL A 35 5.94 18.21 6.37
C VAL A 35 4.48 17.79 6.46
N GLN A 36 4.21 16.65 7.07
CA GLN A 36 2.89 16.05 7.26
C GLN A 36 1.97 16.88 8.19
N VAL A 37 2.51 17.78 8.98
CA VAL A 37 1.76 18.72 9.82
C VAL A 37 1.71 20.10 9.17
N ARG A 38 2.87 20.65 8.79
CA ARG A 38 3.00 22.01 8.26
C ARG A 38 2.25 22.23 6.95
N HIS A 39 2.18 21.20 6.11
CA HIS A 39 1.52 21.25 4.81
C HIS A 39 0.15 20.57 4.78
N LEU A 40 -0.45 20.25 5.94
CA LEU A 40 -1.75 19.58 5.97
C LEU A 40 -2.86 20.33 5.19
N PRO A 41 -3.01 21.65 5.29
CA PRO A 41 -3.97 22.39 4.47
C PRO A 41 -3.68 22.30 2.96
N GLU A 42 -2.40 22.31 2.57
CA GLU A 42 -1.99 22.17 1.17
C GLU A 42 -2.22 20.76 0.65
N MET A 43 -2.01 19.72 1.48
CA MET A 43 -2.33 18.33 1.15
C MET A 43 -3.80 18.18 0.74
N VAL A 44 -4.71 18.72 1.54
CA VAL A 44 -6.15 18.71 1.25
C VAL A 44 -6.48 19.52 -0.01
N ARG A 45 -5.89 20.72 -0.14
CA ARG A 45 -6.10 21.59 -1.30
C ARG A 45 -5.69 20.93 -2.62
N LEU A 46 -4.56 20.21 -2.62
CA LEU A 46 -4.03 19.53 -3.81
C LEU A 46 -4.93 18.39 -4.30
N LEU A 47 -5.75 17.79 -3.47
CA LEU A 47 -6.72 16.76 -3.87
C LEU A 47 -7.77 17.32 -4.83
N PHE A 48 -8.24 18.54 -4.58
CA PHE A 48 -9.32 19.17 -5.33
C PHE A 48 -8.84 20.14 -6.41
N LYS A 49 -7.53 20.43 -6.44
CA LYS A 49 -6.95 21.32 -7.44
C LYS A 49 -6.82 20.59 -8.78
N LYS A 50 -7.48 21.11 -9.81
CA LYS A 50 -7.28 20.62 -11.18
C LYS A 50 -5.91 21.07 -11.69
N ASP A 51 -5.03 20.12 -11.96
CA ASP A 51 -3.77 20.40 -12.63
C ASP A 51 -4.05 20.84 -14.08
N ARG A 52 -3.58 22.02 -14.44
CA ARG A 52 -3.72 22.59 -15.79
C ARG A 52 -2.64 22.09 -16.75
N THR A 53 -1.75 21.22 -16.28
CA THR A 53 -0.65 20.70 -17.09
C THR A 53 -1.16 19.84 -18.26
N LYS A 54 -0.57 20.03 -19.44
CA LYS A 54 -0.80 19.18 -20.62
C LYS A 54 -0.01 17.87 -20.59
N ARG A 55 0.75 17.60 -19.52
CA ARG A 55 1.60 16.41 -19.38
C ARG A 55 0.79 15.12 -19.40
N ALA A 56 1.41 14.02 -19.82
CA ALA A 56 0.79 12.69 -19.82
C ALA A 56 0.56 12.18 -18.37
N GLY A 57 -0.40 11.26 -18.18
CA GLY A 57 -0.68 10.62 -16.90
C GLY A 57 -2.14 10.75 -16.44
N ILE A 58 -2.43 10.35 -15.21
CA ILE A 58 -3.74 10.47 -14.55
C ILE A 58 -3.78 11.72 -13.66
N SER A 59 -4.97 12.16 -13.24
CA SER A 59 -5.10 13.32 -12.34
C SER A 59 -4.53 12.99 -10.94
N SER A 60 -4.18 14.04 -10.17
CA SER A 60 -3.72 13.88 -8.78
C SER A 60 -4.76 13.17 -7.92
N PHE A 61 -6.06 13.47 -8.12
CA PHE A 61 -7.15 12.79 -7.43
C PHE A 61 -7.28 11.31 -7.83
N GLN A 62 -7.15 10.98 -9.11
CA GLN A 62 -7.13 9.58 -9.57
C GLN A 62 -5.96 8.79 -8.98
N ALA A 63 -4.77 9.41 -8.92
CA ALA A 63 -3.61 8.79 -8.30
C ALA A 63 -3.80 8.62 -6.78
N PHE A 64 -4.41 9.60 -6.11
CA PHE A 64 -4.80 9.49 -4.70
C PHE A 64 -5.79 8.34 -4.49
N ALA A 65 -6.88 8.30 -5.25
CA ALA A 65 -7.91 7.28 -5.12
C ALA A 65 -7.36 5.88 -5.39
N LEU A 66 -6.49 5.73 -6.40
CA LEU A 66 -5.86 4.45 -6.72
C LEU A 66 -4.84 4.03 -5.64
N ALA A 67 -4.07 4.95 -5.08
CA ALA A 67 -3.18 4.63 -3.95
C ALA A 67 -3.98 4.32 -2.68
N LEU A 68 -5.04 5.09 -2.42
CA LEU A 68 -5.94 4.83 -1.29
C LEU A 68 -6.66 3.48 -1.45
N SER A 69 -6.99 3.06 -2.67
CA SER A 69 -7.57 1.73 -2.92
C SER A 69 -6.61 0.58 -2.59
N GLY A 70 -5.32 0.80 -2.74
CA GLY A 70 -4.30 -0.15 -2.28
C GLY A 70 -4.23 -0.27 -0.76
N ARG A 71 -4.39 0.85 -0.07
CA ARG A 71 -4.31 0.98 1.39
C ARG A 71 -5.58 0.53 2.09
N VAL A 72 -6.73 1.13 1.73
CA VAL A 72 -8.03 0.82 2.35
C VAL A 72 -8.53 -0.53 1.85
N GLY A 73 -8.21 -1.57 2.62
CA GLY A 73 -8.45 -2.97 2.28
C GLY A 73 -8.77 -3.82 3.51
N THR A 74 -8.40 -5.09 3.44
CA THR A 74 -8.55 -6.02 4.58
C THR A 74 -7.77 -5.57 5.81
N GLY A 75 -6.68 -4.81 5.64
CA GLY A 75 -5.86 -4.26 6.72
C GLY A 75 -6.66 -3.40 7.69
N ASN A 76 -7.62 -2.62 7.18
CA ASN A 76 -8.43 -1.71 7.99
C ASN A 76 -9.51 -2.40 8.81
N ILE A 77 -9.93 -3.60 8.45
CA ILE A 77 -10.97 -4.38 9.13
C ILE A 77 -10.34 -5.55 9.87
N VAL A 78 -9.84 -6.54 9.13
CA VAL A 78 -9.24 -7.75 9.69
C VAL A 78 -7.87 -7.46 10.32
N GLY A 79 -7.04 -6.61 9.66
CA GLY A 79 -5.73 -6.24 10.19
C GLY A 79 -5.80 -5.52 11.54
N VAL A 80 -6.82 -4.66 11.74
CA VAL A 80 -7.07 -4.00 13.03
C VAL A 80 -7.51 -5.00 14.08
N ALA A 81 -8.39 -5.95 13.73
CA ALA A 81 -8.79 -7.03 14.65
C ALA A 81 -7.58 -7.89 15.06
N LEU A 82 -6.67 -8.21 14.12
CA LEU A 82 -5.42 -8.91 14.40
C LEU A 82 -4.48 -8.08 15.30
N ALA A 83 -4.38 -6.75 15.08
CA ALA A 83 -3.58 -5.86 15.90
C ALA A 83 -4.05 -5.88 17.36
N ILE A 84 -5.36 -5.75 17.58
CA ILE A 84 -5.95 -5.81 18.92
C ILE A 84 -5.82 -7.21 19.50
N GLY A 85 -6.09 -8.24 18.71
CA GLY A 85 -6.12 -9.62 19.18
C GLY A 85 -4.76 -10.18 19.62
N PHE A 86 -3.66 -9.77 18.98
CA PHE A 86 -2.31 -10.23 19.30
C PHE A 86 -1.44 -9.17 19.98
N GLY A 87 -1.75 -7.90 19.84
CA GLY A 87 -1.01 -6.79 20.42
C GLY A 87 -1.76 -6.05 21.53
N GLY A 88 -3.01 -6.43 21.78
CA GLY A 88 -3.90 -5.72 22.72
C GLY A 88 -4.37 -4.36 22.17
N PRO A 89 -5.26 -3.67 22.92
CA PRO A 89 -5.78 -2.34 22.54
C PRO A 89 -4.68 -1.31 22.27
N GLY A 90 -3.54 -1.41 22.94
CA GLY A 90 -2.38 -0.52 22.78
C GLY A 90 -1.72 -0.57 21.41
N ALA A 91 -1.88 -1.66 20.66
CA ALA A 91 -1.38 -1.76 19.29
C ALA A 91 -1.95 -0.65 18.37
N ILE A 92 -3.15 -0.18 18.65
CA ILE A 92 -3.80 0.91 17.87
C ILE A 92 -3.03 2.23 18.03
N VAL A 93 -2.56 2.54 19.24
CA VAL A 93 -1.75 3.76 19.46
C VAL A 93 -0.44 3.66 18.67
N TRP A 94 0.18 2.50 18.60
CA TRP A 94 1.38 2.29 17.79
C TRP A 94 1.09 2.33 16.28
N MET A 95 -0.10 1.90 15.84
CA MET A 95 -0.58 2.15 14.47
C MET A 95 -0.71 3.66 14.19
N TRP A 96 -1.23 4.45 15.13
CA TRP A 96 -1.30 5.91 14.98
C TRP A 96 0.07 6.55 14.91
N ILE A 97 1.00 6.15 15.78
CA ILE A 97 2.37 6.68 15.80
C ILE A 97 3.05 6.41 14.46
N ILE A 98 3.02 5.15 13.99
CA ILE A 98 3.67 4.81 12.71
C ILE A 98 2.98 5.47 11.51
N ALA A 99 1.67 5.70 11.54
CA ALA A 99 0.95 6.40 10.49
C ALA A 99 1.27 7.92 10.49
N PHE A 100 1.26 8.55 11.66
CA PHE A 100 1.56 9.97 11.80
C PHE A 100 2.98 10.28 11.31
N LEU A 101 3.95 9.53 11.78
CA LEU A 101 5.35 9.68 11.37
C LEU A 101 5.58 9.18 9.94
N GLY A 102 4.97 8.06 9.57
CA GLY A 102 5.08 7.42 8.25
C GLY A 102 4.50 8.26 7.10
N ALA A 103 3.63 9.22 7.38
CA ALA A 103 3.18 10.16 6.35
C ALA A 103 4.35 10.97 5.75
N GLY A 104 5.41 11.26 6.53
CA GLY A 104 6.66 11.83 6.04
C GLY A 104 7.45 10.86 5.15
N THR A 105 7.43 9.56 5.46
CA THR A 105 8.02 8.51 4.63
C THR A 105 7.27 8.38 3.31
N ALA A 106 5.94 8.32 3.34
CA ALA A 106 5.10 8.25 2.14
C ALA A 106 5.26 9.47 1.24
N TYR A 107 5.44 10.66 1.84
CA TYR A 107 5.83 11.87 1.11
C TYR A 107 7.13 11.65 0.33
N ALA A 108 8.18 11.18 1.00
CA ALA A 108 9.50 11.01 0.39
C ALA A 108 9.48 9.97 -0.75
N GLU A 109 8.84 8.81 -0.54
CA GLU A 109 8.68 7.77 -1.55
C GLU A 109 7.97 8.28 -2.82
N ALA A 110 6.85 8.96 -2.64
CA ALA A 110 6.05 9.45 -3.75
C ALA A 110 6.77 10.59 -4.49
N CYS A 111 7.48 11.45 -3.77
CA CYS A 111 8.31 12.50 -4.35
C CYS A 111 9.43 11.90 -5.21
N LEU A 112 10.18 10.91 -4.69
CA LEU A 112 11.23 10.20 -5.42
C LEU A 112 10.68 9.47 -6.65
N ALA A 113 9.53 8.82 -6.52
CA ALA A 113 8.89 8.13 -7.64
C ALA A 113 8.48 9.09 -8.76
N GLN A 114 8.05 10.29 -8.42
CA GLN A 114 7.74 11.35 -9.38
C GLN A 114 9.01 11.93 -10.04
N ILE A 115 10.12 12.07 -9.30
CA ILE A 115 11.39 12.57 -9.84
C ILE A 115 11.94 11.60 -10.89
N TYR A 116 11.92 10.31 -10.60
CA TYR A 116 12.55 9.27 -11.44
C TYR A 116 11.59 8.48 -12.33
N LYS A 117 10.37 8.99 -12.56
CA LYS A 117 9.44 8.36 -13.49
C LYS A 117 9.93 8.39 -14.93
N GLN A 118 9.44 7.47 -15.75
CA GLN A 118 9.85 7.33 -17.14
C GLN A 118 8.65 7.09 -18.06
N HIS A 119 8.81 7.41 -19.32
CA HIS A 119 7.90 6.99 -20.38
C HIS A 119 8.11 5.51 -20.71
N HIS A 120 7.01 4.76 -20.80
CA HIS A 120 6.96 3.42 -21.36
C HIS A 120 5.82 3.35 -22.38
N GLY A 121 6.14 3.59 -23.65
CA GLY A 121 5.12 3.86 -24.68
C GLY A 121 4.29 5.10 -24.31
N ASP A 122 2.96 4.95 -24.34
CA ASP A 122 2.02 6.04 -24.01
C ASP A 122 1.72 6.16 -22.50
N GLN A 123 2.39 5.39 -21.66
CA GLN A 123 2.17 5.36 -20.22
C GLN A 123 3.37 5.89 -19.46
N LEU A 124 3.10 6.53 -18.31
CA LEU A 124 4.13 6.82 -17.31
C LEU A 124 4.27 5.64 -16.38
N ARG A 125 5.49 5.32 -16.02
CA ARG A 125 5.81 4.30 -15.01
C ARG A 125 6.92 4.81 -14.11
N GLY A 126 6.91 4.36 -12.84
CA GLY A 126 7.89 4.73 -11.83
C GLY A 126 7.70 3.89 -10.57
N GLY A 127 8.32 4.33 -9.49
CA GLY A 127 8.30 3.65 -8.20
C GLY A 127 9.69 3.22 -7.77
N PRO A 128 9.83 2.35 -6.73
CA PRO A 128 11.12 2.04 -6.14
C PRO A 128 12.18 1.50 -7.10
N ALA A 129 11.82 0.56 -7.98
CA ALA A 129 12.77 0.03 -8.94
C ALA A 129 13.42 1.14 -9.80
N TYR A 130 12.64 2.16 -10.17
CA TYR A 130 13.11 3.27 -10.98
C TYR A 130 14.00 4.24 -10.19
N TYR A 131 13.62 4.64 -8.97
CA TYR A 131 14.47 5.55 -8.19
C TYR A 131 15.69 4.86 -7.59
N ILE A 132 15.63 3.56 -7.31
CA ILE A 132 16.83 2.79 -6.91
C ILE A 132 17.83 2.73 -8.08
N GLU A 133 17.35 2.43 -9.28
CA GLU A 133 18.23 2.36 -10.45
C GLU A 133 18.83 3.73 -10.80
N LYS A 134 17.98 4.76 -10.92
CA LYS A 134 18.39 6.08 -11.40
C LYS A 134 19.02 6.95 -10.33
N GLY A 135 18.49 6.91 -9.13
CA GLY A 135 18.95 7.73 -8.00
C GLY A 135 20.17 7.17 -7.31
N LEU A 136 20.22 5.84 -7.08
CA LEU A 136 21.37 5.19 -6.44
C LEU A 136 22.36 4.60 -7.45
N ASN A 137 22.06 4.58 -8.75
CA ASN A 137 22.81 3.86 -9.78
C ASN A 137 23.01 2.35 -9.46
N CYS A 138 22.07 1.74 -8.73
CA CYS A 138 22.15 0.37 -8.22
C CYS A 138 21.15 -0.54 -8.92
N SER A 139 21.52 -1.02 -10.12
CA SER A 139 20.62 -1.83 -10.96
C SER A 139 20.27 -3.19 -10.34
N TRP A 140 21.17 -3.83 -9.60
CA TRP A 140 20.89 -5.14 -8.99
C TRP A 140 19.84 -5.03 -7.89
N LEU A 141 19.92 -3.98 -7.06
CA LEU A 141 18.95 -3.73 -5.98
C LEU A 141 17.58 -3.36 -6.55
N ALA A 142 17.55 -2.59 -7.65
CA ALA A 142 16.33 -2.27 -8.38
C ALA A 142 15.64 -3.52 -8.96
N VAL A 143 16.42 -4.44 -9.54
CA VAL A 143 15.91 -5.74 -10.03
C VAL A 143 15.40 -6.58 -8.87
N LEU A 144 16.14 -6.64 -7.76
CA LEU A 144 15.72 -7.38 -6.55
C LEU A 144 14.39 -6.84 -6.02
N PHE A 145 14.24 -5.51 -5.90
CA PHE A 145 12.99 -4.90 -5.49
C PHE A 145 11.84 -5.23 -6.45
N ALA A 146 12.06 -5.13 -7.75
CA ALA A 146 11.05 -5.43 -8.75
C ALA A 146 10.60 -6.89 -8.72
N VAL A 147 11.52 -7.84 -8.55
CA VAL A 147 11.20 -9.27 -8.38
C VAL A 147 10.39 -9.49 -7.09
N THR A 148 10.84 -8.91 -5.98
CA THR A 148 10.14 -8.99 -4.70
C THR A 148 8.71 -8.43 -4.81
N THR A 149 8.54 -7.28 -5.51
CA THR A 149 7.23 -6.69 -5.74
C THR A 149 6.31 -7.58 -6.57
N VAL A 150 6.84 -8.21 -7.63
CA VAL A 150 6.05 -9.16 -8.44
C VAL A 150 5.60 -10.34 -7.59
N ILE A 151 6.49 -10.93 -6.80
CA ILE A 151 6.15 -12.05 -5.90
C ILE A 151 5.12 -11.61 -4.85
N ALA A 152 5.38 -10.52 -4.14
CA ALA A 152 4.52 -10.02 -3.08
C ALA A 152 3.13 -9.66 -3.62
N CYS A 153 3.07 -8.82 -4.66
CA CYS A 153 1.80 -8.27 -5.16
C CYS A 153 1.05 -9.20 -6.10
N ALA A 154 1.68 -10.26 -6.67
CA ALA A 154 0.96 -11.21 -7.51
C ALA A 154 0.65 -12.54 -6.81
N LEU A 155 1.42 -12.94 -5.78
CA LEU A 155 1.30 -14.26 -5.18
C LEU A 155 0.98 -14.21 -3.68
N CYS A 156 1.51 -13.24 -2.92
CA CYS A 156 1.42 -13.24 -1.46
C CYS A 156 0.23 -12.42 -0.92
N LEU A 157 0.01 -11.23 -1.47
CA LEU A 157 -0.99 -10.28 -0.97
C LEU A 157 -2.42 -10.53 -1.48
N PRO A 158 -2.66 -10.82 -2.77
CA PRO A 158 -4.03 -11.05 -3.25
C PRO A 158 -4.77 -12.17 -2.53
N PRO A 159 -4.12 -13.29 -2.12
CA PRO A 159 -4.75 -14.34 -1.33
C PRO A 159 -5.37 -13.88 -0.02
N ILE A 160 -4.76 -12.90 0.70
CA ILE A 160 -5.30 -12.38 1.96
C ILE A 160 -6.68 -11.77 1.74
N HIS A 161 -6.81 -10.99 0.68
CA HIS A 161 -8.03 -10.26 0.37
C HIS A 161 -9.16 -11.22 -0.03
N SER A 162 -8.87 -12.19 -0.90
CA SER A 162 -9.86 -13.20 -1.31
C SER A 162 -10.25 -14.14 -0.16
N ASN A 163 -9.30 -14.50 0.71
CA ASN A 163 -9.56 -15.26 1.92
C ASN A 163 -10.53 -14.52 2.85
N SER A 164 -10.24 -13.25 3.14
CA SER A 164 -11.07 -12.43 4.03
C SER A 164 -12.49 -12.23 3.48
N ILE A 165 -12.65 -12.02 2.16
CA ILE A 165 -13.96 -11.98 1.51
C ILE A 165 -14.66 -13.34 1.67
N ALA A 166 -13.97 -14.44 1.36
CA ALA A 166 -14.56 -15.78 1.41
C ALA A 166 -15.03 -16.14 2.82
N GLN A 167 -14.24 -15.85 3.85
CA GLN A 167 -14.61 -16.07 5.24
C GLN A 167 -15.81 -15.21 5.66
N SER A 168 -15.79 -13.91 5.32
CA SER A 168 -16.92 -13.03 5.64
C SER A 168 -18.23 -13.49 5.03
N PHE A 169 -18.20 -13.93 3.75
CA PHE A 169 -19.39 -14.47 3.07
C PHE A 169 -19.80 -15.85 3.60
N ALA A 170 -18.85 -16.70 3.98
CA ALA A 170 -19.14 -17.99 4.62
C ALA A 170 -19.84 -17.78 5.97
N THR A 171 -19.34 -16.88 6.80
CA THR A 171 -19.92 -16.57 8.12
C THR A 171 -21.32 -15.93 7.99
N THR A 172 -21.51 -15.04 7.00
CA THR A 172 -22.76 -14.26 6.88
C THR A 172 -23.85 -14.99 6.10
N PHE A 173 -23.48 -15.63 4.98
CA PHE A 173 -24.43 -16.19 4.02
C PHE A 173 -24.36 -17.72 3.94
N ASN A 174 -23.52 -18.35 4.74
CA ASN A 174 -23.24 -19.80 4.72
C ASN A 174 -22.82 -20.31 3.32
N LEU A 175 -22.10 -19.46 2.54
CA LEU A 175 -21.61 -19.83 1.22
C LEU A 175 -20.27 -20.56 1.32
N ALA A 176 -20.10 -21.60 0.52
CA ALA A 176 -18.82 -22.30 0.47
C ALA A 176 -17.70 -21.35 -0.04
N PRO A 177 -16.53 -21.29 0.63
CA PRO A 177 -15.45 -20.35 0.29
C PRO A 177 -14.98 -20.39 -1.16
N TRP A 178 -14.98 -21.59 -1.78
CA TRP A 178 -14.60 -21.75 -3.18
C TRP A 178 -15.57 -21.07 -4.16
N MET A 179 -16.87 -21.02 -3.86
CA MET A 179 -17.87 -20.33 -4.69
C MET A 179 -17.62 -18.83 -4.70
N VAL A 180 -17.38 -18.28 -3.51
CA VAL A 180 -17.03 -16.86 -3.35
C VAL A 180 -15.71 -16.56 -4.08
N GLY A 181 -14.71 -17.43 -3.92
CA GLY A 181 -13.43 -17.31 -4.60
C GLY A 181 -13.53 -17.27 -6.12
N ILE A 182 -14.33 -18.12 -6.74
CA ILE A 182 -14.59 -18.10 -8.18
C ILE A 182 -15.24 -16.77 -8.59
N GLY A 183 -16.25 -16.31 -7.86
CA GLY A 183 -16.92 -15.04 -8.13
C GLY A 183 -15.96 -13.85 -8.07
N VAL A 184 -15.16 -13.77 -7.02
CA VAL A 184 -14.14 -12.72 -6.85
C VAL A 184 -13.08 -12.79 -7.95
N ALA A 185 -12.55 -13.98 -8.26
CA ALA A 185 -11.55 -14.18 -9.30
C ALA A 185 -12.07 -13.77 -10.69
N ALA A 186 -13.33 -14.11 -11.02
CA ALA A 186 -13.97 -13.72 -12.27
C ALA A 186 -14.11 -12.19 -12.38
N LEU A 187 -14.56 -11.51 -11.32
CA LEU A 187 -14.70 -10.06 -11.30
C LEU A 187 -13.34 -9.35 -11.43
N ILE A 188 -12.31 -9.84 -10.73
CA ILE A 188 -10.95 -9.33 -10.86
C ILE A 188 -10.43 -9.51 -12.29
N ALA A 189 -10.62 -10.68 -12.89
CA ALA A 189 -10.20 -10.94 -14.27
C ALA A 189 -10.82 -9.95 -15.26
N LEU A 190 -12.11 -9.65 -15.12
CA LEU A 190 -12.82 -8.67 -15.97
C LEU A 190 -12.23 -7.26 -15.88
N VAL A 191 -11.81 -6.81 -14.69
CA VAL A 191 -11.26 -5.46 -14.52
C VAL A 191 -9.80 -5.41 -14.98
N VAL A 192 -9.00 -6.39 -14.62
CA VAL A 192 -7.55 -6.45 -14.88
C VAL A 192 -7.25 -6.49 -16.40
N ILE A 193 -8.11 -7.11 -17.21
CA ILE A 193 -7.98 -7.10 -18.67
C ILE A 193 -7.99 -5.67 -19.24
N GLY A 194 -8.68 -4.73 -18.61
CA GLY A 194 -8.77 -3.32 -19.05
C GLY A 194 -7.55 -2.45 -18.74
N GLY A 195 -6.57 -2.98 -18.00
CA GLY A 195 -5.32 -2.28 -17.65
C GLY A 195 -5.50 -1.08 -16.72
N VAL A 196 -4.43 -0.30 -16.50
CA VAL A 196 -4.36 0.79 -15.51
C VAL A 196 -5.46 1.85 -15.65
N LYS A 197 -5.84 2.21 -16.86
CA LYS A 197 -6.89 3.23 -17.10
C LYS A 197 -8.25 2.78 -16.57
N ARG A 198 -8.58 1.49 -16.69
CA ARG A 198 -9.83 0.94 -16.18
C ARG A 198 -9.77 0.80 -14.67
N ILE A 199 -8.65 0.30 -14.14
CA ILE A 199 -8.40 0.16 -12.71
C ILE A 199 -8.51 1.52 -12.01
N SER A 200 -7.84 2.56 -12.51
CA SER A 200 -7.87 3.89 -11.90
C SER A 200 -9.27 4.53 -11.93
N ARG A 201 -10.06 4.28 -12.99
CA ARG A 201 -11.44 4.79 -13.08
C ARG A 201 -12.36 4.09 -12.08
N VAL A 202 -12.22 2.78 -11.90
CA VAL A 202 -12.98 2.05 -10.88
C VAL A 202 -12.59 2.52 -9.48
N ALA A 203 -11.29 2.65 -9.21
CA ALA A 203 -10.80 3.14 -7.92
C ALA A 203 -11.27 4.57 -7.61
N GLU A 204 -11.28 5.48 -8.60
CA GLU A 204 -11.72 6.87 -8.46
C GLU A 204 -13.16 6.98 -7.95
N ILE A 205 -14.03 6.07 -8.37
CA ILE A 205 -15.46 6.06 -7.99
C ILE A 205 -15.66 5.27 -6.70
N VAL A 206 -15.14 4.04 -6.64
CA VAL A 206 -15.46 3.10 -5.57
C VAL A 206 -14.78 3.48 -4.26
N THR A 207 -13.49 3.87 -4.30
CA THR A 207 -12.69 4.05 -3.09
C THR A 207 -13.21 5.18 -2.16
N PRO A 208 -13.50 6.40 -2.64
CA PRO A 208 -14.03 7.44 -1.77
C PRO A 208 -15.41 7.08 -1.21
N PHE A 209 -16.27 6.46 -2.04
CA PHE A 209 -17.60 6.05 -1.63
C PHE A 209 -17.56 4.98 -0.52
N MET A 210 -16.75 3.92 -0.70
CA MET A 210 -16.64 2.85 0.29
C MET A 210 -16.03 3.33 1.61
N ALA A 211 -15.00 4.19 1.56
CA ALA A 211 -14.38 4.75 2.75
C ALA A 211 -15.37 5.63 3.54
N MET A 212 -16.10 6.50 2.84
CA MET A 212 -17.12 7.35 3.44
C MET A 212 -18.25 6.53 4.07
N ALA A 213 -18.78 5.53 3.35
CA ALA A 213 -19.83 4.66 3.87
C ALA A 213 -19.40 3.94 5.16
N TYR A 214 -18.15 3.42 5.17
CA TYR A 214 -17.61 2.75 6.36
C TYR A 214 -17.44 3.70 7.55
N ILE A 215 -16.95 4.91 7.31
CA ILE A 215 -16.84 5.93 8.38
C ILE A 215 -18.21 6.29 8.95
N VAL A 216 -19.23 6.45 8.09
CA VAL A 216 -20.60 6.72 8.55
C VAL A 216 -21.12 5.58 9.43
N ILE A 217 -20.90 4.32 9.02
CA ILE A 217 -21.27 3.15 9.83
C ILE A 217 -20.55 3.19 11.19
N ALA A 218 -19.26 3.44 11.21
CA ALA A 218 -18.48 3.53 12.44
C ALA A 218 -18.98 4.65 13.37
N VAL A 219 -19.28 5.82 12.81
CA VAL A 219 -19.84 6.95 13.59
C VAL A 219 -21.20 6.58 14.21
N ILE A 220 -22.06 5.87 13.49
CA ILE A 220 -23.33 5.38 14.03
C ILE A 220 -23.07 4.44 15.23
N VAL A 221 -22.14 3.49 15.10
CA VAL A 221 -21.75 2.58 16.20
C VAL A 221 -21.21 3.36 17.39
N LEU A 222 -20.38 4.37 17.15
CA LEU A 222 -19.79 5.21 18.20
C LEU A 222 -20.86 6.03 18.94
N ILE A 223 -21.81 6.61 18.23
CA ILE A 223 -22.92 7.37 18.86
C ILE A 223 -23.76 6.43 19.73
N ALA A 224 -24.08 5.24 19.23
CA ALA A 224 -24.87 4.27 19.98
C ALA A 224 -24.15 3.74 21.25
N ASN A 225 -22.82 3.69 21.22
CA ASN A 225 -21.99 3.24 22.34
C ASN A 225 -21.18 4.40 22.97
N ALA A 226 -21.65 5.63 22.89
CA ALA A 226 -20.91 6.83 23.31
C ALA A 226 -20.38 6.76 24.74
N HIS A 227 -21.09 6.09 25.65
CA HIS A 227 -20.68 5.87 27.03
C HIS A 227 -19.42 5.01 27.17
N ALA A 228 -19.17 4.07 26.23
CA ALA A 228 -18.01 3.18 26.26
C ALA A 228 -16.78 3.79 25.54
N VAL A 229 -16.95 4.82 24.72
CA VAL A 229 -15.88 5.43 23.94
C VAL A 229 -14.74 5.98 24.82
N PRO A 230 -14.97 6.72 25.93
CA PRO A 230 -13.88 7.18 26.79
C PRO A 230 -13.07 6.05 27.41
N ALA A 231 -13.72 4.95 27.81
CA ALA A 231 -13.06 3.77 28.34
C ALA A 231 -12.20 3.10 27.26
N ALA A 232 -12.71 2.95 26.03
CA ALA A 232 -11.96 2.40 24.91
C ALA A 232 -10.67 3.20 24.61
N PHE A 233 -10.72 4.54 24.63
CA PHE A 233 -9.54 5.38 24.46
C PHE A 233 -8.57 5.25 25.65
N SER A 234 -9.07 5.19 26.87
CA SER A 234 -8.27 4.93 28.08
C SER A 234 -7.52 3.60 27.98
N ASP A 235 -8.21 2.55 27.55
CA ASP A 235 -7.63 1.21 27.37
C ASP A 235 -6.55 1.19 26.28
N MET A 236 -6.78 1.87 25.17
CA MET A 236 -5.77 2.01 24.11
C MET A 236 -4.50 2.67 24.66
N ILE A 237 -4.63 3.82 25.33
CA ILE A 237 -3.48 4.59 25.81
C ILE A 237 -2.75 3.86 26.94
N SER A 238 -3.47 3.34 27.92
CA SER A 238 -2.88 2.66 29.06
C SER A 238 -2.18 1.34 28.65
N SER A 239 -2.78 0.58 27.75
CA SER A 239 -2.20 -0.64 27.18
C SER A 239 -0.96 -0.35 26.32
N ALA A 240 -0.95 0.78 25.58
CA ALA A 240 0.16 1.16 24.72
C ALA A 240 1.46 1.44 25.47
N PHE A 241 1.38 1.86 26.74
CA PHE A 241 2.53 2.24 27.55
C PHE A 241 2.73 1.34 28.78
N GLY A 242 2.00 0.23 28.87
CA GLY A 242 2.19 -0.78 29.91
C GLY A 242 1.67 -0.37 31.30
N TYR A 243 0.75 0.61 31.38
CA TYR A 243 0.17 1.04 32.66
C TYR A 243 -0.82 0.06 33.27
N HIS A 244 -1.34 -0.90 32.51
CA HIS A 244 -2.16 -2.00 33.01
C HIS A 244 -1.30 -3.17 33.45
N GLN A 245 -1.37 -3.57 34.74
CA GLN A 245 -0.58 -4.67 35.32
C GLN A 245 -0.79 -6.01 34.61
N THR A 246 -2.01 -6.28 34.12
CA THR A 246 -2.35 -7.50 33.35
C THR A 246 -1.82 -7.49 31.93
N LEU A 247 -1.47 -6.32 31.38
CA LEU A 247 -1.02 -6.12 30.00
C LEU A 247 0.43 -5.65 29.88
N GLY A 248 1.15 -5.48 31.01
CA GLY A 248 2.55 -5.01 31.00
C GLY A 248 3.52 -5.93 30.25
N GLY A 249 3.23 -7.24 30.21
CA GLY A 249 3.97 -8.22 29.39
C GLY A 249 3.72 -8.09 27.88
N ILE A 250 2.71 -7.30 27.46
CA ILE A 250 2.26 -7.18 26.07
C ILE A 250 2.84 -5.93 25.38
N LEU A 251 3.55 -5.04 26.08
CA LEU A 251 4.09 -3.81 25.49
C LEU A 251 4.88 -4.07 24.20
N GLY A 252 5.77 -5.07 24.21
CA GLY A 252 6.52 -5.47 23.03
C GLY A 252 5.61 -5.95 21.88
N ALA A 253 4.58 -6.74 22.21
CA ALA A 253 3.60 -7.20 21.24
C ALA A 253 2.79 -6.02 20.68
N ALA A 254 2.36 -5.07 21.50
CA ALA A 254 1.63 -3.87 21.07
C ALA A 254 2.46 -3.05 20.06
N ILE A 255 3.74 -2.83 20.34
CA ILE A 255 4.65 -2.14 19.40
C ILE A 255 4.79 -2.93 18.11
N ALA A 256 5.15 -4.22 18.20
CA ALA A 256 5.43 -5.05 17.03
C ALA A 256 4.19 -5.19 16.12
N TRP A 257 3.04 -5.53 16.71
CA TRP A 257 1.79 -5.67 15.96
C TRP A 257 1.24 -4.34 15.45
N GLY A 258 1.35 -3.27 16.25
CA GLY A 258 0.95 -1.94 15.85
C GLY A 258 1.74 -1.42 14.64
N VAL A 259 3.07 -1.55 14.66
CA VAL A 259 3.93 -1.16 13.54
C VAL A 259 3.67 -2.07 12.32
N LYS A 260 3.62 -3.39 12.52
CA LYS A 260 3.39 -4.36 11.45
C LYS A 260 2.05 -4.13 10.75
N ARG A 261 0.95 -4.02 11.49
CA ARG A 261 -0.38 -3.79 10.95
C ARG A 261 -0.55 -2.36 10.40
N GLY A 262 0.11 -1.37 11.03
CA GLY A 262 0.16 -0.01 10.52
C GLY A 262 0.78 0.07 9.13
N ILE A 263 1.98 -0.49 8.93
CA ILE A 263 2.67 -0.50 7.64
C ILE A 263 1.91 -1.35 6.61
N TYR A 264 1.34 -2.48 7.02
CA TYR A 264 0.51 -3.29 6.15
C TYR A 264 -0.69 -2.50 5.61
N SER A 265 -1.34 -1.68 6.45
CA SER A 265 -2.50 -0.89 6.08
C SER A 265 -2.12 0.33 5.24
N ASN A 266 -1.20 1.18 5.75
CA ASN A 266 -0.91 2.48 5.13
C ASN A 266 0.17 2.45 4.04
N GLU A 267 0.83 1.32 3.83
CA GLU A 267 1.90 1.09 2.84
C GLU A 267 3.11 2.06 2.95
N ALA A 268 3.23 2.87 4.00
CA ALA A 268 4.32 3.83 4.14
C ALA A 268 5.67 3.13 4.41
N GLY A 269 6.62 3.28 3.50
CA GLY A 269 7.90 2.57 3.53
C GLY A 269 7.89 1.22 2.81
N GLN A 270 6.71 0.70 2.42
CA GLN A 270 6.57 -0.56 1.69
C GLN A 270 7.01 -0.43 0.23
N GLY A 271 6.84 0.74 -0.38
CA GLY A 271 7.23 0.99 -1.77
C GLY A 271 6.17 0.66 -2.83
N THR A 272 4.94 0.36 -2.45
CA THR A 272 3.83 0.07 -3.36
C THR A 272 3.12 1.34 -3.83
N ALA A 273 2.68 2.18 -2.92
CA ALA A 273 2.00 3.43 -3.23
C ALA A 273 2.80 4.39 -4.17
N PRO A 274 4.15 4.51 -4.07
CA PRO A 274 4.93 5.32 -5.01
C PRO A 274 4.83 4.86 -6.47
N ILE A 275 4.50 3.60 -6.75
CA ILE A 275 4.28 3.10 -8.11
C ILE A 275 3.10 3.82 -8.78
N VAL A 276 2.03 4.05 -8.02
CA VAL A 276 0.87 4.83 -8.48
C VAL A 276 1.17 6.33 -8.46
N ALA A 277 1.84 6.81 -7.42
CA ALA A 277 2.19 8.22 -7.32
C ALA A 277 2.96 8.72 -8.56
N ALA A 278 3.82 7.88 -9.14
CA ALA A 278 4.61 8.21 -10.33
C ALA A 278 3.78 8.56 -11.56
N VAL A 279 2.57 7.99 -11.70
CA VAL A 279 1.72 8.15 -12.90
C VAL A 279 0.93 9.46 -12.89
N ALA A 280 0.88 10.16 -11.76
CA ALA A 280 0.16 11.42 -11.63
C ALA A 280 0.79 12.54 -12.48
N LYS A 281 -0.11 13.35 -13.08
CA LYS A 281 0.27 14.60 -13.76
C LYS A 281 0.46 15.70 -12.73
N VAL A 282 1.68 16.15 -12.54
CA VAL A 282 1.98 17.28 -11.65
C VAL A 282 3.09 18.15 -12.25
N ASP A 283 3.11 19.43 -11.86
CA ASP A 283 4.17 20.35 -12.28
C ASP A 283 5.40 20.26 -11.37
N HIS A 284 5.21 19.73 -10.14
CA HIS A 284 6.28 19.56 -9.17
C HIS A 284 6.10 18.24 -8.40
N PRO A 285 7.15 17.40 -8.22
CA PRO A 285 7.08 16.10 -7.54
C PRO A 285 6.49 16.15 -6.13
N VAL A 286 6.79 17.22 -5.39
CA VAL A 286 6.31 17.45 -4.01
C VAL A 286 4.79 17.46 -3.92
N LYS A 287 4.09 17.97 -4.94
CA LYS A 287 2.61 17.97 -4.95
C LYS A 287 2.04 16.57 -4.73
N GLN A 288 2.60 15.59 -5.45
CA GLN A 288 2.15 14.21 -5.29
C GLN A 288 2.68 13.57 -4.00
N GLY A 289 3.87 13.95 -3.54
CA GLY A 289 4.37 13.56 -2.22
C GLY A 289 3.42 13.96 -1.10
N LEU A 290 2.95 15.20 -1.10
CA LEU A 290 2.00 15.72 -0.12
C LEU A 290 0.66 14.98 -0.16
N VAL A 291 0.12 14.74 -1.36
CA VAL A 291 -1.13 13.99 -1.55
C VAL A 291 -1.01 12.57 -0.99
N GLN A 292 0.12 11.90 -1.21
CA GLN A 292 0.34 10.54 -0.70
C GLN A 292 0.60 10.51 0.81
N GLY A 293 1.23 11.53 1.39
CA GLY A 293 1.32 11.69 2.83
C GLY A 293 -0.07 11.81 3.49
N PHE A 294 -0.99 12.56 2.88
CA PHE A 294 -2.35 12.68 3.38
C PHE A 294 -3.14 11.37 3.32
N SER A 295 -2.93 10.55 2.30
CA SER A 295 -3.66 9.27 2.18
C SER A 295 -3.34 8.27 3.30
N VAL A 296 -2.15 8.38 3.94
CA VAL A 296 -1.80 7.62 5.15
C VAL A 296 -2.72 7.98 6.31
N TYR A 297 -3.03 9.27 6.46
CA TYR A 297 -3.95 9.73 7.50
C TYR A 297 -5.38 9.22 7.28
N VAL A 298 -5.86 9.29 6.04
CA VAL A 298 -7.19 8.78 5.71
C VAL A 298 -7.28 7.28 6.00
N ASP A 299 -6.27 6.51 5.61
CA ASP A 299 -6.24 5.07 5.85
C ASP A 299 -6.21 4.72 7.34
N THR A 300 -5.18 5.15 8.05
CA THR A 300 -4.92 4.63 9.39
C THR A 300 -5.55 5.48 10.49
N LEU A 301 -5.38 6.82 10.47
CA LEU A 301 -5.95 7.66 11.53
C LEU A 301 -7.47 7.78 11.45
N LEU A 302 -8.06 7.53 10.28
CA LEU A 302 -9.50 7.62 10.12
C LEU A 302 -10.13 6.23 10.00
N VAL A 303 -9.82 5.44 8.96
CA VAL A 303 -10.51 4.16 8.69
C VAL A 303 -10.13 3.06 9.69
N CYS A 304 -8.82 2.87 10.01
CA CYS A 304 -8.43 1.89 11.02
C CYS A 304 -8.93 2.27 12.41
N THR A 305 -8.90 3.57 12.76
CA THR A 305 -9.43 4.05 14.05
C THR A 305 -10.93 3.77 14.16
N ALA A 306 -11.68 3.95 13.08
CA ALA A 306 -13.10 3.62 13.04
C ALA A 306 -13.37 2.16 13.43
N THR A 307 -12.62 1.21 12.86
CA THR A 307 -12.70 -0.20 13.22
C THR A 307 -12.26 -0.45 14.67
N ALA A 308 -11.13 0.13 15.09
CA ALA A 308 -10.60 -0.09 16.43
C ALA A 308 -11.58 0.35 17.51
N VAL A 309 -12.12 1.57 17.39
CA VAL A 309 -13.06 2.09 18.39
C VAL A 309 -14.37 1.31 18.34
N MET A 310 -14.82 0.86 17.17
CA MET A 310 -16.00 0.01 17.04
C MET A 310 -15.79 -1.31 17.82
N LEU A 311 -14.66 -2.00 17.66
CA LEU A 311 -14.37 -3.25 18.37
C LEU A 311 -14.28 -3.04 19.89
N LEU A 312 -13.58 -2.00 20.33
CA LEU A 312 -13.35 -1.72 21.75
C LEU A 312 -14.61 -1.19 22.45
N ALA A 313 -15.36 -0.28 21.85
CA ALA A 313 -16.57 0.27 22.43
C ALA A 313 -17.71 -0.75 22.57
N THR A 314 -17.75 -1.77 21.69
CA THR A 314 -18.71 -2.89 21.79
C THR A 314 -18.18 -4.06 22.59
N ASN A 315 -16.94 -4.00 23.06
CA ASN A 315 -16.24 -5.10 23.74
C ASN A 315 -16.23 -6.41 22.92
N CYS A 316 -16.07 -6.30 21.59
CA CYS A 316 -16.06 -7.44 20.67
C CYS A 316 -14.64 -7.77 20.21
N TYR A 317 -13.77 -8.13 21.14
CA TYR A 317 -12.40 -8.55 20.88
C TYR A 317 -11.89 -9.51 21.98
N ASN A 318 -10.95 -10.36 21.63
CA ASN A 318 -10.15 -11.14 22.57
C ASN A 318 -8.69 -10.73 22.43
N VAL A 319 -7.88 -10.90 23.46
CA VAL A 319 -6.41 -10.78 23.40
C VAL A 319 -5.80 -12.13 23.69
N ILE A 320 -4.92 -12.59 22.78
CA ILE A 320 -4.34 -13.92 22.78
C ILE A 320 -2.81 -13.78 22.80
N ASP A 321 -2.13 -14.54 23.64
CA ASP A 321 -0.67 -14.57 23.68
C ASP A 321 -0.06 -15.40 22.53
N SER A 322 1.28 -15.44 22.46
CA SER A 322 2.01 -16.19 21.43
C SER A 322 1.84 -17.72 21.54
N THR A 323 1.32 -18.22 22.66
CA THR A 323 1.06 -19.64 22.91
C THR A 323 -0.40 -20.03 22.65
N GLY A 324 -1.25 -19.05 22.29
CA GLY A 324 -2.67 -19.26 22.03
C GLY A 324 -3.57 -19.15 23.26
N ASN A 325 -3.02 -18.75 24.43
CA ASN A 325 -3.83 -18.55 25.62
C ASN A 325 -4.52 -17.19 25.59
N TYR A 326 -5.76 -17.17 26.08
CA TYR A 326 -6.51 -15.93 26.21
C TYR A 326 -6.02 -15.12 27.41
N LEU A 327 -5.49 -13.92 27.15
CA LEU A 327 -5.16 -12.93 28.16
C LEU A 327 -6.38 -12.08 28.53
N VAL A 328 -7.21 -11.79 27.54
CA VAL A 328 -8.49 -11.11 27.70
C VAL A 328 -9.54 -11.87 26.91
N LYS A 329 -10.64 -12.22 27.56
CA LYS A 329 -11.85 -12.75 26.94
C LYS A 329 -12.97 -11.73 27.09
N SER A 330 -13.64 -11.41 26.00
CA SER A 330 -14.78 -10.51 26.04
C SER A 330 -16.00 -11.12 25.33
N ASN A 331 -16.88 -10.30 24.75
CA ASN A 331 -18.15 -10.77 24.18
C ASN A 331 -18.03 -11.73 22.98
N VAL A 332 -16.80 -11.97 22.48
CA VAL A 332 -16.51 -12.84 21.34
C VAL A 332 -15.64 -14.05 21.73
N ALA A 333 -15.69 -14.47 23.00
CA ALA A 333 -14.86 -15.56 23.52
C ALA A 333 -14.97 -16.86 22.70
N ASP A 334 -16.13 -17.14 22.12
CA ASP A 334 -16.42 -18.35 21.36
C ASP A 334 -16.04 -18.25 19.87
N LEU A 335 -15.62 -17.06 19.38
CA LEU A 335 -15.26 -16.87 17.95
C LEU A 335 -13.81 -17.25 17.60
N GLY A 336 -13.03 -17.73 18.58
CA GLY A 336 -11.66 -18.20 18.33
C GLY A 336 -10.67 -17.07 17.98
N LEU A 337 -9.85 -17.28 16.93
CA LEU A 337 -8.80 -16.35 16.53
C LEU A 337 -9.36 -15.03 16.01
N PRO A 338 -8.61 -13.91 16.18
CA PRO A 338 -8.99 -12.61 15.65
C PRO A 338 -9.18 -12.64 14.12
N GLY A 339 -10.30 -12.09 13.65
CA GLY A 339 -10.66 -12.11 12.24
C GLY A 339 -11.76 -11.11 11.89
N VAL A 340 -12.38 -11.30 10.75
CA VAL A 340 -13.53 -10.49 10.30
C VAL A 340 -14.74 -10.69 11.22
N GLU A 341 -14.83 -11.84 11.87
CA GLU A 341 -15.90 -12.23 12.78
C GLU A 341 -16.04 -11.25 13.95
N TYR A 342 -14.93 -10.71 14.46
CA TYR A 342 -14.96 -9.69 15.52
C TYR A 342 -15.67 -8.41 15.07
N THR A 343 -15.40 -7.98 13.84
CA THR A 343 -16.04 -6.76 13.28
C THR A 343 -17.52 -7.02 12.95
N ILE A 344 -17.84 -8.22 12.48
CA ILE A 344 -19.23 -8.66 12.27
C ILE A 344 -19.98 -8.66 13.60
N ALA A 345 -19.40 -9.25 14.65
CA ALA A 345 -20.00 -9.25 15.99
C ALA A 345 -20.22 -7.84 16.53
N ALA A 346 -19.21 -6.97 16.40
CA ALA A 346 -19.29 -5.57 16.84
C ALA A 346 -20.46 -4.81 16.18
N LEU A 347 -20.63 -4.96 14.87
CA LEU A 347 -21.73 -4.29 14.17
C LEU A 347 -23.09 -4.95 14.46
N SER A 348 -23.10 -6.25 14.74
CA SER A 348 -24.32 -7.02 15.09
C SER A 348 -24.87 -6.67 16.48
N THR A 349 -24.11 -5.98 17.33
CA THR A 349 -24.63 -5.43 18.60
C THR A 349 -25.71 -4.36 18.37
N LEU A 350 -25.64 -3.68 17.23
CA LEU A 350 -26.60 -2.63 16.84
C LEU A 350 -27.59 -3.11 15.78
N LEU A 351 -27.08 -3.83 14.78
CA LEU A 351 -27.86 -4.29 13.66
C LEU A 351 -28.29 -5.75 13.88
N HIS A 352 -29.52 -5.92 14.39
CA HIS A 352 -30.09 -7.24 14.62
C HIS A 352 -30.39 -8.00 13.31
N HIS A 353 -30.74 -9.28 13.42
CA HIS A 353 -31.21 -10.14 12.30
C HIS A 353 -30.17 -10.36 11.18
N GLY A 354 -28.86 -10.40 11.51
CA GLY A 354 -27.81 -10.69 10.54
C GLY A 354 -27.34 -9.50 9.66
N TRP A 355 -27.96 -8.33 9.81
CA TRP A 355 -27.57 -7.14 9.03
C TRP A 355 -26.13 -6.70 9.28
N GLY A 356 -25.60 -6.91 10.51
CA GLY A 356 -24.19 -6.62 10.81
C GLY A 356 -23.23 -7.37 9.90
N GLY A 357 -23.46 -8.67 9.73
CA GLY A 357 -22.69 -9.50 8.81
C GLY A 357 -22.80 -9.06 7.35
N ILE A 358 -24.02 -8.76 6.88
CA ILE A 358 -24.26 -8.32 5.50
C ILE A 358 -23.48 -7.03 5.20
N VAL A 359 -23.57 -6.03 6.08
CA VAL A 359 -22.90 -4.74 5.90
C VAL A 359 -21.38 -4.90 5.88
N ILE A 360 -20.82 -5.66 6.84
CA ILE A 360 -19.37 -5.90 6.88
C ILE A 360 -18.90 -6.69 5.66
N SER A 361 -19.63 -7.73 5.24
CA SER A 361 -19.26 -8.54 4.07
C SER A 361 -19.24 -7.71 2.79
N ILE A 362 -20.23 -6.86 2.57
CA ILE A 362 -20.30 -5.97 1.41
C ILE A 362 -19.16 -4.94 1.47
N THR A 363 -18.94 -4.33 2.62
CA THR A 363 -17.87 -3.33 2.80
C THR A 363 -16.50 -3.95 2.56
N LEU A 364 -16.25 -5.11 3.17
CA LEU A 364 -14.99 -5.83 3.02
C LEU A 364 -14.78 -6.30 1.57
N PHE A 365 -15.85 -6.71 0.88
CA PHE A 365 -15.77 -7.02 -0.55
C PHE A 365 -15.23 -5.84 -1.35
N PHE A 366 -15.81 -4.65 -1.21
CA PHE A 366 -15.34 -3.47 -1.96
C PHE A 366 -13.92 -3.06 -1.57
N PHE A 367 -13.58 -3.07 -0.27
CA PHE A 367 -12.24 -2.77 0.23
C PHE A 367 -11.21 -3.72 -0.37
N ALA A 368 -11.41 -5.02 -0.21
CA ALA A 368 -10.51 -6.04 -0.69
C ALA A 368 -10.42 -6.09 -2.22
N PHE A 369 -11.55 -5.93 -2.91
CA PHE A 369 -11.61 -5.94 -4.38
C PHE A 369 -10.79 -4.79 -4.99
N THR A 370 -10.92 -3.57 -4.45
CA THR A 370 -10.16 -2.42 -4.93
C THR A 370 -8.66 -2.55 -4.64
N THR A 371 -8.29 -3.12 -3.50
CA THR A 371 -6.89 -3.36 -3.13
C THR A 371 -6.24 -4.40 -4.05
N VAL A 372 -6.94 -5.49 -4.36
CA VAL A 372 -6.43 -6.52 -5.29
C VAL A 372 -6.17 -5.92 -6.67
N MET A 373 -7.02 -5.00 -7.15
CA MET A 373 -6.78 -4.29 -8.41
C MET A 373 -5.50 -3.43 -8.38
N ALA A 374 -5.24 -2.74 -7.27
CA ALA A 374 -4.03 -1.94 -7.10
C ALA A 374 -2.78 -2.84 -7.08
N TYR A 375 -2.82 -3.98 -6.40
CA TYR A 375 -1.70 -4.93 -6.35
C TYR A 375 -1.38 -5.53 -7.73
N TYR A 376 -2.38 -5.81 -8.54
CA TYR A 376 -2.13 -6.19 -9.93
C TYR A 376 -1.33 -5.11 -10.67
N TYR A 377 -1.70 -3.84 -10.52
CA TYR A 377 -0.99 -2.74 -11.17
C TYR A 377 0.46 -2.60 -10.69
N TYR A 378 0.72 -2.82 -9.39
CA TYR A 378 2.08 -2.81 -8.83
C TYR A 378 2.93 -3.95 -9.41
N ALA A 379 2.37 -5.16 -9.46
CA ALA A 379 3.04 -6.32 -10.06
C ALA A 379 3.30 -6.13 -11.56
N GLU A 380 2.32 -5.63 -12.33
CA GLU A 380 2.48 -5.35 -13.77
C GLU A 380 3.58 -4.31 -14.02
N THR A 381 3.61 -3.22 -13.25
CA THR A 381 4.62 -2.16 -13.42
C THR A 381 6.03 -2.70 -13.13
N SER A 382 6.18 -3.51 -12.10
CA SER A 382 7.47 -4.12 -11.75
C SER A 382 7.90 -5.18 -12.78
N LEU A 383 6.98 -5.97 -13.32
CA LEU A 383 7.27 -6.93 -14.39
C LEU A 383 7.73 -6.22 -15.67
N VAL A 384 7.07 -5.13 -16.05
CA VAL A 384 7.46 -4.31 -17.22
C VAL A 384 8.85 -3.70 -17.02
N TYR A 385 9.18 -3.25 -15.81
CA TYR A 385 10.53 -2.81 -15.48
C TYR A 385 11.56 -3.91 -15.71
N LEU A 386 11.35 -5.12 -15.18
CA LEU A 386 12.25 -6.28 -15.35
C LEU A 386 12.45 -6.63 -16.82
N PHE A 387 11.36 -6.62 -17.59
CA PHE A 387 11.41 -6.90 -19.02
C PHE A 387 12.22 -5.84 -19.78
N SER A 388 11.99 -4.55 -19.49
CA SER A 388 12.72 -3.44 -20.08
C SER A 388 14.22 -3.53 -19.78
N LYS A 389 14.58 -3.92 -18.55
CA LYS A 389 15.97 -4.09 -18.11
C LYS A 389 16.64 -5.25 -18.83
N ALA A 390 15.99 -6.40 -18.91
CA ALA A 390 16.49 -7.55 -19.66
C ALA A 390 16.72 -7.22 -21.14
N ARG A 391 15.81 -6.43 -21.73
CA ARG A 391 15.95 -5.94 -23.10
C ARG A 391 17.17 -5.02 -23.27
N GLN A 392 17.36 -4.04 -22.39
CA GLN A 392 18.52 -3.14 -22.43
C GLN A 392 19.83 -3.92 -22.34
N HIS A 393 19.91 -4.90 -21.45
CA HIS A 393 21.09 -5.75 -21.30
C HIS A 393 21.38 -6.53 -22.59
N ARG A 394 20.37 -7.14 -23.20
CA ARG A 394 20.52 -7.86 -24.48
C ARG A 394 21.01 -6.95 -25.61
N LEU A 395 20.47 -5.73 -25.71
CA LEU A 395 20.89 -4.77 -26.72
C LEU A 395 22.34 -4.34 -26.55
N LYS A 396 22.76 -4.01 -25.34
CA LYS A 396 24.17 -3.67 -25.02
C LYS A 396 25.13 -4.82 -25.34
N THR A 397 24.74 -6.05 -25.04
CA THR A 397 25.53 -7.24 -25.35
C THR A 397 25.67 -7.43 -26.87
N GLN A 398 24.59 -7.21 -27.63
CA GLN A 398 24.62 -7.29 -29.09
C GLN A 398 25.48 -6.20 -29.72
N GLU A 399 25.40 -4.96 -29.26
CA GLU A 399 26.24 -3.85 -29.72
C GLU A 399 27.71 -4.11 -29.49
N LYS A 400 28.08 -4.77 -28.39
CA LYS A 400 29.43 -5.16 -28.07
C LYS A 400 29.99 -6.24 -29.03
N TYR A 401 29.12 -7.16 -29.50
CA TYR A 401 29.53 -8.26 -30.38
C TYR A 401 29.54 -7.92 -31.87
N PHE A 402 28.66 -7.00 -32.34
CA PHE A 402 28.43 -6.79 -33.78
C PHE A 402 28.97 -5.46 -34.35
N GLY A 403 29.55 -4.59 -33.54
CA GLY A 403 30.07 -3.31 -34.00
C GLY A 403 28.97 -2.35 -34.56
N ARG A 404 29.34 -1.07 -34.76
CA ARG A 404 28.39 -0.02 -35.19
C ARG A 404 28.02 -0.01 -36.69
N GLN A 405 28.48 -0.96 -37.49
CA GLN A 405 28.27 -0.93 -38.95
C GLN A 405 27.37 -2.06 -39.46
N ASN A 406 26.07 -1.77 -39.70
CA ASN A 406 25.35 -2.33 -40.86
C ASN A 406 23.87 -1.91 -40.89
N GLN A 407 23.42 -1.36 -42.03
CA GLN A 407 21.98 -1.04 -42.30
C GLN A 407 21.06 -2.27 -42.30
N ALA A 408 21.57 -3.49 -42.51
CA ALA A 408 20.81 -4.74 -42.33
C ALA A 408 20.33 -4.94 -40.87
N ILE A 409 21.07 -4.38 -39.89
CA ILE A 409 20.73 -4.40 -38.47
C ILE A 409 19.49 -3.54 -38.18
N ALA A 410 19.24 -2.46 -38.89
CA ALA A 410 18.07 -1.62 -38.69
C ALA A 410 16.77 -2.38 -38.99
N ARG A 411 16.69 -3.11 -40.11
CA ARG A 411 15.52 -3.94 -40.48
C ARG A 411 15.33 -5.14 -39.54
N HIS A 412 16.43 -5.70 -39.02
CA HIS A 412 16.39 -6.76 -38.00
C HIS A 412 15.97 -6.20 -36.62
N ARG A 413 16.28 -4.94 -36.35
CA ARG A 413 15.89 -4.17 -35.15
C ARG A 413 14.38 -3.94 -35.06
N ASP A 414 13.73 -3.62 -36.20
CA ASP A 414 12.27 -3.42 -36.25
C ASP A 414 11.49 -4.73 -36.07
N ARG A 415 11.94 -5.83 -36.71
CA ARG A 415 11.37 -7.18 -36.47
C ARG A 415 11.55 -7.62 -35.00
N LYS A 416 12.75 -7.45 -34.41
CA LYS A 416 12.99 -7.76 -32.99
C LYS A 416 12.19 -6.85 -32.04
N MET A 417 11.90 -5.63 -32.43
CA MET A 417 11.07 -4.73 -31.63
C MET A 417 9.60 -5.20 -31.59
N PHE A 418 9.10 -5.73 -32.71
CA PHE A 418 7.77 -6.34 -32.79
C PHE A 418 7.69 -7.65 -31.98
N ASP A 419 8.68 -8.53 -32.09
CA ASP A 419 8.79 -9.76 -31.27
C ASP A 419 8.92 -9.45 -29.78
N THR A 420 9.55 -8.33 -29.42
CA THR A 420 9.73 -7.90 -28.04
C THR A 420 8.39 -7.44 -27.43
N ARG A 421 7.59 -6.66 -28.16
CA ARG A 421 6.23 -6.28 -27.70
C ARG A 421 5.33 -7.50 -27.54
N LYS A 422 5.43 -8.46 -28.46
CA LYS A 422 4.67 -9.72 -28.38
C LYS A 422 5.05 -10.53 -27.15
N ASN A 423 6.35 -10.60 -26.81
CA ASN A 423 6.83 -11.30 -25.61
C ASN A 423 6.45 -10.57 -24.32
N GLU A 424 6.50 -9.24 -24.29
CA GLU A 424 6.01 -8.43 -23.17
C GLU A 424 4.51 -8.71 -22.91
N ASN A 425 3.69 -8.69 -23.95
CA ASN A 425 2.27 -8.98 -23.86
C ASN A 425 2.01 -10.43 -23.37
N ARG A 426 2.81 -11.41 -23.79
CA ARG A 426 2.71 -12.79 -23.30
C ARG A 426 3.03 -12.90 -21.81
N LEU A 427 4.06 -12.19 -21.33
CA LEU A 427 4.42 -12.17 -19.91
C LEU A 427 3.34 -11.48 -19.07
N ILE A 428 2.77 -10.38 -19.54
CA ILE A 428 1.65 -9.71 -18.88
C ILE A 428 0.43 -10.64 -18.84
N TYR A 429 0.17 -11.39 -19.91
CA TYR A 429 -0.92 -12.35 -19.94
C TYR A 429 -0.70 -13.51 -18.94
N LEU A 430 0.53 -14.03 -18.87
CA LEU A 430 0.89 -15.03 -17.87
C LEU A 430 0.73 -14.48 -16.45
N LEU A 431 1.18 -13.24 -16.19
CA LEU A 431 0.97 -12.58 -14.90
C LEU A 431 -0.52 -12.53 -14.53
N ARG A 432 -1.41 -12.22 -15.48
CA ARG A 432 -2.87 -12.19 -15.25
C ARG A 432 -3.41 -13.54 -14.82
N ILE A 433 -2.98 -14.61 -15.49
CA ILE A 433 -3.40 -15.98 -15.15
C ILE A 433 -2.92 -16.34 -13.74
N VAL A 434 -1.64 -16.12 -13.45
CA VAL A 434 -1.04 -16.41 -12.14
C VAL A 434 -1.71 -15.60 -11.05
N PHE A 435 -1.99 -14.33 -11.31
CA PHE A 435 -2.64 -13.42 -10.38
C PHE A 435 -4.07 -13.88 -10.04
N VAL A 436 -4.88 -14.21 -11.04
CA VAL A 436 -6.25 -14.73 -10.83
C VAL A 436 -6.22 -16.07 -10.10
N ALA A 437 -5.27 -16.94 -10.43
CA ALA A 437 -5.08 -18.21 -9.72
C ALA A 437 -4.69 -17.99 -8.24
N SER A 438 -3.87 -16.98 -7.93
CA SER A 438 -3.50 -16.65 -6.54
C SER A 438 -4.71 -16.14 -5.73
N VAL A 439 -5.59 -15.35 -6.35
CA VAL A 439 -6.86 -14.91 -5.75
C VAL A 439 -7.74 -16.13 -5.41
N LEU A 440 -7.89 -17.06 -6.34
CA LEU A 440 -8.67 -18.27 -6.09
C LEU A 440 -8.03 -19.14 -4.99
N PHE A 441 -6.70 -19.29 -5.01
CA PHE A 441 -5.96 -20.04 -3.99
C PHE A 441 -6.22 -19.50 -2.57
N GLY A 442 -6.27 -18.18 -2.40
CA GLY A 442 -6.51 -17.53 -1.10
C GLY A 442 -7.83 -17.93 -0.47
N SER A 443 -8.91 -18.05 -1.26
CA SER A 443 -10.23 -18.44 -0.77
C SER A 443 -10.31 -19.89 -0.27
N LEU A 444 -9.33 -20.75 -0.62
CA LEU A 444 -9.32 -22.17 -0.30
C LEU A 444 -8.45 -22.53 0.91
N LYS A 445 -7.63 -21.60 1.39
CA LYS A 445 -6.63 -21.86 2.44
C LYS A 445 -6.99 -21.20 3.76
N GLU A 446 -6.37 -21.71 4.85
CA GLU A 446 -6.52 -21.17 6.18
C GLU A 446 -5.93 -19.76 6.31
N ALA A 447 -6.60 -18.90 7.05
CA ALA A 447 -6.25 -17.50 7.19
C ALA A 447 -4.83 -17.29 7.75
N GLY A 448 -4.41 -18.04 8.76
CA GLY A 448 -3.12 -17.86 9.43
C GLY A 448 -1.92 -17.97 8.49
N ILE A 449 -1.93 -18.97 7.60
CA ILE A 449 -0.86 -19.18 6.60
C ILE A 449 -0.89 -18.07 5.55
N ILE A 450 -2.08 -17.70 5.08
CA ILE A 450 -2.27 -16.67 4.06
C ILE A 450 -1.79 -15.30 4.58
N TRP A 451 -2.11 -14.96 5.83
CA TRP A 451 -1.62 -13.72 6.45
C TRP A 451 -0.11 -13.74 6.64
N SER A 452 0.48 -14.87 7.06
CA SER A 452 1.94 -15.00 7.20
C SER A 452 2.66 -14.83 5.86
N LEU A 453 2.10 -15.38 4.78
CA LEU A 453 2.65 -15.24 3.43
C LEU A 453 2.62 -13.77 2.95
N GLY A 454 1.51 -13.07 3.17
CA GLY A 454 1.40 -11.66 2.80
C GLY A 454 2.28 -10.75 3.64
N ASP A 455 2.36 -10.99 4.94
CA ASP A 455 3.27 -10.27 5.83
C ASP A 455 4.73 -10.42 5.38
N MET A 456 5.14 -11.63 4.98
CA MET A 456 6.47 -11.86 4.42
C MET A 456 6.71 -11.02 3.18
N GLY A 457 5.74 -10.95 2.26
CA GLY A 457 5.82 -10.10 1.06
C GLY A 457 6.00 -8.62 1.39
N VAL A 458 5.20 -8.09 2.30
CA VAL A 458 5.29 -6.69 2.79
C VAL A 458 6.66 -6.43 3.42
N GLY A 459 7.10 -7.29 4.32
CA GLY A 459 8.36 -7.11 5.02
C GLY A 459 9.58 -7.13 4.09
N MET A 460 9.61 -8.03 3.11
CA MET A 460 10.69 -8.06 2.10
C MET A 460 10.76 -6.77 1.28
N MET A 461 9.61 -6.25 0.85
CA MET A 461 9.57 -4.97 0.14
C MET A 461 10.04 -3.83 1.03
N ALA A 462 9.56 -3.77 2.28
CA ALA A 462 9.90 -2.72 3.24
C ALA A 462 11.40 -2.67 3.54
N TRP A 463 12.07 -3.81 3.75
CA TRP A 463 13.51 -3.88 3.97
C TRP A 463 14.30 -3.18 2.86
N ILE A 464 14.01 -3.51 1.61
CA ILE A 464 14.74 -2.98 0.46
C ILE A 464 14.42 -1.49 0.28
N ASN A 465 13.15 -1.15 0.35
CA ASN A 465 12.68 0.20 0.03
C ASN A 465 13.07 1.22 1.08
N ILE A 466 12.94 0.92 2.37
CA ILE A 466 13.26 1.87 3.44
C ILE A 466 14.76 2.23 3.38
N ILE A 467 15.65 1.26 3.18
CA ILE A 467 17.08 1.52 3.01
C ILE A 467 17.31 2.43 1.79
N ALA A 468 16.65 2.16 0.67
CA ALA A 468 16.81 2.94 -0.55
C ALA A 468 16.35 4.40 -0.38
N ILE A 469 15.20 4.62 0.24
CA ILE A 469 14.68 6.00 0.44
C ILE A 469 15.48 6.78 1.47
N LEU A 470 16.04 6.13 2.49
CA LEU A 470 16.95 6.77 3.44
C LEU A 470 18.21 7.27 2.72
N LEU A 471 18.79 6.47 1.83
CA LEU A 471 19.94 6.88 1.02
C LEU A 471 19.60 8.00 0.03
N LEU A 472 18.37 8.04 -0.49
CA LEU A 472 17.88 9.06 -1.42
C LEU A 472 17.23 10.26 -0.72
N SER A 473 17.15 10.27 0.60
CA SER A 473 16.48 11.30 1.38
C SER A 473 16.94 12.73 1.06
N PRO A 474 18.25 13.04 0.79
CA PRO A 474 18.66 14.39 0.47
C PRO A 474 17.99 14.96 -0.79
N ILE A 475 17.62 14.07 -1.72
CA ILE A 475 16.93 14.46 -2.97
C ILE A 475 15.50 14.90 -2.68
N ALA A 476 14.75 14.09 -1.90
CA ALA A 476 13.38 14.43 -1.52
C ALA A 476 13.30 15.69 -0.65
N ILE A 477 14.27 15.90 0.25
CA ILE A 477 14.36 17.10 1.12
C ILE A 477 14.71 18.34 0.29
N ARG A 478 15.65 18.25 -0.67
CA ARG A 478 15.97 19.38 -1.57
C ARG A 478 14.77 19.77 -2.43
N ALA A 479 14.04 18.79 -2.96
CA ALA A 479 12.83 19.06 -3.73
C ALA A 479 11.76 19.79 -2.88
N LEU A 480 11.60 19.40 -1.58
CA LEU A 480 10.71 20.11 -0.67
C LEU A 480 11.13 21.56 -0.46
N SER A 481 12.42 21.78 -0.21
CA SER A 481 12.96 23.13 0.02
C SER A 481 12.78 24.03 -1.19
N ASP A 482 12.92 23.48 -2.40
CA ASP A 482 12.65 24.22 -3.65
C ASP A 482 11.17 24.56 -3.80
N TYR A 483 10.29 23.60 -3.55
CA TYR A 483 8.84 23.81 -3.58
C TYR A 483 8.40 24.91 -2.62
N GLU A 484 8.89 24.87 -1.36
CA GLU A 484 8.58 25.87 -0.34
C GLU A 484 9.14 27.26 -0.70
N ARG A 485 10.33 27.32 -1.31
CA ARG A 485 10.93 28.57 -1.79
C ARG A 485 10.05 29.23 -2.84
N GLN A 486 9.62 28.47 -3.86
CA GLN A 486 8.76 28.97 -4.93
C GLN A 486 7.38 29.41 -4.40
N GLN A 487 6.81 28.67 -3.45
CA GLN A 487 5.54 29.07 -2.81
C GLN A 487 5.66 30.39 -2.04
N LYS A 488 6.76 30.60 -1.29
CA LYS A 488 7.01 31.87 -0.59
C LYS A 488 7.15 33.07 -1.52
N GLN A 489 7.60 32.83 -2.77
CA GLN A 489 7.68 33.84 -3.82
C GLN A 489 6.34 34.08 -4.54
N GLY A 490 5.26 33.38 -4.14
CA GLY A 490 3.95 33.49 -4.78
C GLY A 490 3.87 32.85 -6.17
N ILE A 491 4.87 32.04 -6.56
CA ILE A 491 4.95 31.37 -7.85
C ILE A 491 4.31 29.99 -7.74
N ASN A 492 3.60 29.55 -8.80
CA ASN A 492 3.15 28.15 -8.86
C ASN A 492 4.37 27.24 -9.06
N PRO A 493 4.70 26.37 -8.09
CA PRO A 493 5.93 25.60 -8.15
C PRO A 493 6.03 24.69 -9.38
N THR A 494 7.16 24.79 -10.08
CA THR A 494 7.59 23.95 -11.20
C THR A 494 8.92 23.30 -10.86
N PHE A 495 9.17 22.11 -11.42
CA PHE A 495 10.35 21.34 -11.06
C PHE A 495 11.38 21.31 -12.19
N HIS A 496 12.58 21.76 -11.89
CA HIS A 496 13.75 21.76 -12.78
C HIS A 496 14.90 21.00 -12.08
N PRO A 497 15.14 19.71 -12.43
CA PRO A 497 16.10 18.87 -11.72
C PRO A 497 17.54 19.40 -11.77
N LYS A 498 17.93 20.07 -12.85
CA LYS A 498 19.28 20.63 -13.03
C LYS A 498 19.60 21.70 -12.00
N ASP A 499 18.64 22.55 -11.66
CA ASP A 499 18.81 23.63 -10.67
C ASP A 499 19.06 23.08 -9.25
N LEU A 500 18.64 21.85 -9.01
CA LEU A 500 18.80 21.15 -7.74
C LEU A 500 19.97 20.17 -7.72
N GLY A 501 20.73 20.07 -8.81
CA GLY A 501 21.80 19.10 -8.97
C GLY A 501 21.31 17.64 -8.94
N ILE A 502 20.06 17.40 -9.35
CA ILE A 502 19.47 16.07 -9.44
C ILE A 502 19.75 15.49 -10.83
N LYS A 503 20.41 14.35 -10.87
CA LYS A 503 20.80 13.66 -12.11
C LYS A 503 19.82 12.55 -12.45
N ASN A 504 19.78 12.15 -13.74
CA ASN A 504 18.99 11.02 -14.25
C ASN A 504 17.46 11.18 -14.07
N ALA A 505 16.95 12.41 -13.96
CA ALA A 505 15.52 12.73 -13.92
C ALA A 505 14.97 12.94 -15.34
N ASP A 506 15.16 11.95 -16.22
CA ASP A 506 15.04 12.02 -17.68
C ASP A 506 13.69 12.61 -18.12
N TYR A 507 12.58 12.21 -17.49
CA TYR A 507 11.25 12.71 -17.81
C TYR A 507 11.12 14.24 -17.72
N TRP A 508 11.78 14.84 -16.73
CA TRP A 508 11.71 16.27 -16.49
C TRP A 508 12.67 17.04 -17.41
N GLU A 509 13.80 16.45 -17.77
CA GLU A 509 14.78 17.03 -18.68
C GLU A 509 14.26 17.06 -20.14
N GLU A 510 13.55 16.01 -20.57
CA GLU A 510 12.92 15.94 -21.89
C GLU A 510 11.77 16.96 -22.04
N SER A 511 11.05 17.25 -20.96
CA SER A 511 9.93 18.19 -20.97
C SER A 511 10.36 19.67 -21.03
N ASP A 512 11.61 19.97 -20.68
CA ASP A 512 12.18 21.32 -20.73
C ASP A 512 12.77 21.66 -22.12
N THR A 513 12.88 20.66 -23.01
CA THR A 513 13.30 20.92 -24.40
C THR A 513 12.09 21.38 -25.22
N PRO A 514 12.10 22.60 -25.82
CA PRO A 514 11.02 23.04 -26.68
C PRO A 514 10.77 22.01 -27.78
N GLN A 515 9.56 21.51 -27.91
CA GLN A 515 9.17 20.72 -29.07
C GLN A 515 9.30 21.64 -30.30
N GLN A 516 10.34 21.41 -31.10
CA GLN A 516 10.54 22.06 -32.42
C GLN A 516 9.47 21.63 -33.39
#